data_8c80e28bc8cfcaa124b8afbd76c8308a
#
_entry.id   8c80e28bc8cfcaa124b8afbd76c8308a
#
_cell.length_a   1.000
_cell.length_b   1.000
_cell.length_c   1.000
_cell.angle_alpha   90.00
_cell.angle_beta   90.00
_cell.angle_gamma   90.00
#
_symmetry.space_group_name_H-M   'P 1'
#
loop_
_entity.id
_entity.type
_entity.pdbx_description
1 polymer ?
#
loop_
_entity_poly.entity_id
_entity_poly.type
_entity_poly.pdbx_seq_one_letter_code
_entity_poly.pdbx_strand_id
1 'polypeptide(L)'
;MSAQSSLTVSTGPVLVWDASPLLHAIKADKTDVLHDFARTWSGGLRHNVTTQTVRHEITRHGLKLDGLDWLDVVHLDDLDELNQLVVWMDRVSGQKSNQGEATVLAWADVHGAVAVIDDGDARRIGRRYGIGVCGSLRIVAEAVGEGRTTEYVATTFVDALIGTGMRYPCQPGQLIPWAKQNSLI
;
A
#
# COMPACT_ATOMS: atom_id res chain seq x y z
N MET A 1 -12.11 18.61 -40.61
CA MET A 1 -12.67 18.49 -39.25
C MET A 1 -12.08 17.23 -38.65
N SER A 2 -10.99 17.39 -37.89
CA SER A 2 -10.29 16.26 -37.26
C SER A 2 -10.80 16.12 -35.84
N ALA A 3 -11.51 15.03 -35.59
CA ALA A 3 -11.95 14.67 -34.23
C ALA A 3 -10.70 14.23 -33.44
N GLN A 4 -10.25 15.07 -32.53
CA GLN A 4 -9.32 14.68 -31.50
C GLN A 4 -10.06 13.77 -30.50
N SER A 5 -9.85 12.47 -30.65
CA SER A 5 -10.25 11.48 -29.65
C SER A 5 -9.37 11.69 -28.42
N SER A 6 -9.88 12.39 -27.41
CA SER A 6 -9.25 12.46 -26.10
C SER A 6 -9.37 11.06 -25.48
N LEU A 7 -8.29 10.29 -25.53
CA LEU A 7 -8.13 9.09 -24.72
C LEU A 7 -8.19 9.53 -23.24
N THR A 8 -9.35 9.40 -22.61
CA THR A 8 -9.47 9.48 -21.16
C THR A 8 -8.71 8.28 -20.59
N VAL A 9 -7.49 8.53 -20.13
CA VAL A 9 -6.73 7.54 -19.34
C VAL A 9 -7.58 7.29 -18.11
N SER A 10 -8.15 6.11 -17.98
CA SER A 10 -8.85 5.70 -16.76
C SER A 10 -7.83 5.68 -15.63
N THR A 11 -7.98 6.61 -14.71
CA THR A 11 -7.16 6.61 -13.50
C THR A 11 -7.71 5.52 -12.57
N GLY A 12 -6.87 4.56 -12.22
CA GLY A 12 -7.19 3.52 -11.24
C GLY A 12 -7.39 4.08 -9.84
N PRO A 13 -7.76 3.22 -8.88
CA PRO A 13 -7.90 3.64 -7.50
C PRO A 13 -6.58 4.22 -6.99
N VAL A 14 -6.67 5.29 -6.19
CA VAL A 14 -5.52 5.82 -5.47
C VAL A 14 -5.15 4.86 -4.36
N LEU A 15 -3.86 4.53 -4.24
CA LEU A 15 -3.32 3.72 -3.15
C LEU A 15 -2.63 4.63 -2.14
N VAL A 16 -3.02 4.57 -0.87
CA VAL A 16 -2.31 5.25 0.21
C VAL A 16 -1.56 4.23 1.06
N TRP A 17 -0.24 4.38 1.14
CA TRP A 17 0.68 3.39 1.69
C TRP A 17 1.04 3.67 3.14
N ASP A 18 0.97 2.61 3.95
CA ASP A 18 1.49 2.59 5.32
C ASP A 18 3.01 2.34 5.34
N ALA A 19 3.63 2.57 6.49
CA ALA A 19 5.08 2.48 6.67
C ALA A 19 5.63 1.07 6.46
N SER A 20 4.94 0.03 6.94
CA SER A 20 5.49 -1.32 7.00
C SER A 20 5.96 -1.88 5.66
N PRO A 21 5.13 -1.91 4.59
CA PRO A 21 5.58 -2.40 3.28
C PRO A 21 6.72 -1.57 2.70
N LEU A 22 6.72 -0.25 2.92
CA LEU A 22 7.75 0.65 2.42
C LEU A 22 9.09 0.43 3.14
N LEU A 23 9.07 0.33 4.47
CA LEU A 23 10.24 0.05 5.31
C LEU A 23 10.95 -1.23 4.88
N HIS A 24 10.18 -2.30 4.66
CA HIS A 24 10.73 -3.57 4.29
C HIS A 24 11.24 -3.60 2.84
N ALA A 25 10.59 -2.88 1.92
CA ALA A 25 11.09 -2.71 0.55
C ALA A 25 12.42 -1.92 0.52
N ILE A 26 12.55 -0.86 1.33
CA ILE A 26 13.83 -0.13 1.47
C ILE A 26 14.92 -1.05 2.04
N LYS A 27 14.64 -1.76 3.14
CA LYS A 27 15.61 -2.69 3.76
C LYS A 27 16.06 -3.81 2.83
N ALA A 28 15.18 -4.25 1.95
CA ALA A 28 15.46 -5.30 0.98
C ALA A 28 16.11 -4.77 -0.32
N ASP A 29 16.24 -3.45 -0.48
CA ASP A 29 16.65 -2.80 -1.73
C ASP A 29 15.76 -3.22 -2.91
N LYS A 30 14.43 -3.10 -2.72
CA LYS A 30 13.38 -3.55 -3.65
C LYS A 30 12.29 -2.52 -3.88
N THR A 31 12.57 -1.23 -3.69
CA THR A 31 11.61 -0.15 -3.87
C THR A 31 11.12 -0.05 -5.33
N ASP A 32 12.02 -0.24 -6.29
CA ASP A 32 11.67 -0.22 -7.72
C ASP A 32 10.73 -1.37 -8.09
N VAL A 33 10.98 -2.57 -7.54
CA VAL A 33 10.12 -3.74 -7.78
C VAL A 33 8.74 -3.52 -7.17
N LEU A 34 8.66 -2.92 -5.97
CA LEU A 34 7.40 -2.56 -5.35
C LEU A 34 6.64 -1.54 -6.20
N HIS A 35 7.34 -0.54 -6.73
CA HIS A 35 6.76 0.44 -7.64
C HIS A 35 6.18 -0.23 -8.89
N ASP A 36 6.93 -1.15 -9.53
CA ASP A 36 6.45 -1.87 -10.71
C ASP A 36 5.16 -2.66 -10.46
N PHE A 37 4.97 -3.23 -9.27
CA PHE A 37 3.71 -3.87 -8.91
C PHE A 37 2.58 -2.86 -8.65
N ALA A 38 2.91 -1.70 -8.09
CA ALA A 38 1.93 -0.73 -7.62
C ALA A 38 1.45 0.25 -8.69
N ARG A 39 2.28 0.58 -9.68
CA ARG A 39 2.05 1.69 -10.62
C ARG A 39 0.92 1.46 -11.62
N THR A 40 0.57 0.20 -11.90
CA THR A 40 -0.44 -0.13 -12.90
C THR A 40 -1.44 -1.16 -12.38
N TRP A 41 -2.55 -1.27 -13.06
CA TRP A 41 -3.56 -2.31 -12.92
C TRP A 41 -4.19 -2.57 -14.30
N SER A 42 -5.03 -3.57 -14.43
CA SER A 42 -5.68 -3.92 -15.71
C SER A 42 -6.42 -2.75 -16.39
N GLY A 43 -6.82 -1.74 -15.62
CA GLY A 43 -7.54 -0.56 -16.13
C GLY A 43 -6.67 0.67 -16.41
N GLY A 44 -5.36 0.64 -16.16
CA GLY A 44 -4.47 1.80 -16.39
C GLY A 44 -3.45 2.09 -15.29
N LEU A 45 -3.15 3.38 -15.10
CA LEU A 45 -2.19 3.82 -14.08
C LEU A 45 -2.89 4.01 -12.73
N ARG A 46 -2.18 3.66 -11.65
CA ARG A 46 -2.54 4.00 -10.27
C ARG A 46 -1.75 5.20 -9.79
N HIS A 47 -2.42 6.04 -9.03
CA HIS A 47 -1.77 7.08 -8.24
C HIS A 47 -1.42 6.49 -6.87
N ASN A 48 -0.17 6.66 -6.46
CA ASN A 48 0.35 6.12 -5.21
C ASN A 48 0.78 7.26 -4.30
N VAL A 49 0.27 7.28 -3.09
CA VAL A 49 0.58 8.33 -2.11
C VAL A 49 0.98 7.71 -0.77
N THR A 50 1.62 8.48 0.07
CA THR A 50 1.84 8.17 1.48
C THR A 50 1.66 9.43 2.32
N THR A 51 1.38 9.29 3.62
CA THR A 51 1.21 10.44 4.47
C THR A 51 2.55 10.96 4.99
N GLN A 52 2.61 12.25 5.33
CA GLN A 52 3.78 12.85 5.95
C GLN A 52 4.16 12.15 7.27
N THR A 53 3.17 11.65 8.02
CA THR A 53 3.40 10.89 9.25
C THR A 53 4.14 9.59 8.99
N VAL A 54 3.71 8.84 7.97
CA VAL A 54 4.39 7.62 7.51
C VAL A 54 5.82 7.92 7.07
N ARG A 55 6.00 8.99 6.30
CA ARG A 55 7.34 9.43 5.88
C ARG A 55 8.26 9.73 7.07
N HIS A 56 7.75 10.41 8.09
CA HIS A 56 8.50 10.66 9.33
C HIS A 56 8.81 9.37 10.09
N GLU A 57 7.90 8.40 10.10
CA GLU A 57 8.15 7.10 10.71
C GLU A 57 9.31 6.37 10.04
N ILE A 58 9.33 6.33 8.70
CA ILE A 58 10.44 5.72 7.93
C ILE A 58 11.77 6.38 8.27
N THR A 59 11.81 7.72 8.33
CA THR A 59 13.05 8.44 8.66
C THR A 59 13.51 8.24 10.10
N ARG A 60 12.59 8.06 11.07
CA ARG A 60 12.93 7.72 12.47
C ARG A 60 13.62 6.36 12.59
N HIS A 61 13.36 5.44 11.67
CA HIS A 61 14.08 4.17 11.59
C HIS A 61 15.48 4.30 10.98
N GLY A 62 15.95 5.52 10.72
CA GLY A 62 17.27 5.78 10.15
C GLY A 62 17.39 5.41 8.67
N LEU A 63 16.26 5.15 8.00
CA LEU A 63 16.25 4.80 6.59
C LEU A 63 16.12 6.06 5.73
N LYS A 64 16.79 6.04 4.59
CA LYS A 64 16.65 7.06 3.56
C LYS A 64 15.40 6.79 2.74
N LEU A 65 14.80 7.85 2.22
CA LEU A 65 13.62 7.78 1.36
C LEU A 65 13.97 7.59 -0.13
N ASP A 66 15.24 7.31 -0.40
CA ASP A 66 15.74 7.07 -1.76
C ASP A 66 14.95 5.91 -2.40
N GLY A 67 14.53 6.08 -3.64
CA GLY A 67 13.70 5.08 -4.34
C GLY A 67 12.21 5.08 -3.99
N LEU A 68 11.73 6.06 -3.21
CA LEU A 68 10.30 6.30 -2.97
C LEU A 68 9.76 7.56 -3.69
N ASP A 69 10.48 8.08 -4.69
CA ASP A 69 10.09 9.29 -5.45
C ASP A 69 8.81 9.08 -6.29
N TRP A 70 8.36 7.83 -6.41
CA TRP A 70 7.12 7.47 -7.06
C TRP A 70 5.88 7.64 -6.17
N LEU A 71 6.07 7.95 -4.88
CA LEU A 71 5.01 8.24 -3.92
C LEU A 71 4.87 9.74 -3.73
N ASP A 72 3.69 10.28 -4.01
CA ASP A 72 3.37 11.62 -3.58
C ASP A 72 3.14 11.65 -2.07
N VAL A 73 3.66 12.68 -1.42
CA VAL A 73 3.47 12.84 0.03
C VAL A 73 2.28 13.76 0.27
N VAL A 74 1.27 13.21 0.94
CA VAL A 74 0.06 13.95 1.28
C VAL A 74 0.09 14.41 2.74
N HIS A 75 -0.57 15.52 3.00
CA HIS A 75 -0.76 16.12 4.32
C HIS A 75 -2.23 16.02 4.69
N LEU A 76 -2.51 15.85 5.96
CA LEU A 76 -3.86 15.95 6.50
C LEU A 76 -3.95 17.35 7.12
N ASP A 77 -4.37 18.32 6.35
CA ASP A 77 -4.34 19.74 6.72
C ASP A 77 -5.67 20.48 6.48
N ASP A 78 -6.63 19.85 5.82
CA ASP A 78 -7.98 20.37 5.77
C ASP A 78 -8.86 19.93 6.98
N LEU A 79 -9.98 20.58 7.16
CA LEU A 79 -10.84 20.37 8.33
C LEU A 79 -11.47 18.96 8.35
N ASP A 80 -11.83 18.43 7.20
CA ASP A 80 -12.46 17.11 7.07
C ASP A 80 -11.43 16.02 7.35
N GLU A 81 -10.23 16.17 6.82
CA GLU A 81 -9.09 15.26 7.08
C GLU A 81 -8.71 15.23 8.57
N LEU A 82 -8.62 16.42 9.21
CA LEU A 82 -8.31 16.53 10.63
C LEU A 82 -9.40 15.92 11.52
N ASN A 83 -10.66 16.14 11.19
CA ASN A 83 -11.77 15.51 11.89
C ASN A 83 -11.75 13.99 11.75
N GLN A 84 -11.52 13.48 10.55
CA GLN A 84 -11.39 12.04 10.33
C GLN A 84 -10.16 11.46 11.01
N LEU A 85 -9.05 12.19 11.06
CA LEU A 85 -7.87 11.73 11.79
C LEU A 85 -8.17 11.49 13.27
N VAL A 86 -8.88 12.41 13.94
CA VAL A 86 -9.29 12.24 15.35
C VAL A 86 -10.14 10.98 15.52
N VAL A 87 -11.11 10.76 14.61
CA VAL A 87 -11.97 9.57 14.64
C VAL A 87 -11.16 8.29 14.44
N TRP A 88 -10.21 8.27 13.48
CA TRP A 88 -9.40 7.09 13.22
C TRP A 88 -8.36 6.82 14.31
N MET A 89 -7.80 7.86 14.94
CA MET A 89 -6.94 7.70 16.12
C MET A 89 -7.67 6.98 17.26
N ASP A 90 -8.93 7.33 17.51
CA ASP A 90 -9.75 6.64 18.52
C ASP A 90 -10.02 5.17 18.15
N ARG A 91 -10.37 4.91 16.89
CA ARG A 91 -10.69 3.56 16.38
C ARG A 91 -9.50 2.59 16.44
N VAL A 92 -8.27 3.07 16.18
CA VAL A 92 -7.04 2.25 16.19
C VAL A 92 -6.27 2.32 17.52
N SER A 93 -6.73 3.10 18.51
CA SER A 93 -6.02 3.38 19.79
C SER A 93 -5.87 2.21 20.74
N GLY A 94 -6.38 1.02 20.41
CA GLY A 94 -6.24 -0.19 21.25
C GLY A 94 -4.84 -0.82 21.26
N GLN A 95 -3.89 -0.37 20.46
CA GLN A 95 -2.53 -0.92 20.33
C GLN A 95 -1.49 0.19 20.17
N LYS A 96 -0.23 -0.09 20.48
CA LYS A 96 0.94 0.81 20.47
C LYS A 96 0.94 1.76 19.26
N SER A 97 1.01 3.07 19.51
CA SER A 97 1.40 4.14 18.57
C SER A 97 1.10 3.90 17.07
N ASN A 98 -0.17 3.78 16.70
CA ASN A 98 -0.60 3.53 15.31
C ASN A 98 -0.94 4.83 14.58
N GLN A 99 -0.13 5.90 14.80
CA GLN A 99 -0.36 7.20 14.16
C GLN A 99 -0.25 7.10 12.62
N GLY A 100 0.71 6.34 12.11
CA GLY A 100 0.86 6.09 10.67
C GLY A 100 -0.42 5.52 10.08
N GLU A 101 -0.89 4.39 10.63
CA GLU A 101 -2.11 3.72 10.20
C GLU A 101 -3.35 4.61 10.31
N ALA A 102 -3.46 5.39 11.41
CA ALA A 102 -4.58 6.34 11.58
C ALA A 102 -4.60 7.39 10.47
N THR A 103 -3.44 7.96 10.11
CA THR A 103 -3.36 8.97 9.02
C THR A 103 -3.67 8.36 7.65
N VAL A 104 -3.22 7.13 7.41
CA VAL A 104 -3.50 6.39 6.16
C VAL A 104 -5.00 6.08 6.02
N LEU A 105 -5.64 5.59 7.09
CA LEU A 105 -7.07 5.28 7.09
C LEU A 105 -7.93 6.55 7.01
N ALA A 106 -7.55 7.63 7.71
CA ALA A 106 -8.26 8.91 7.65
C ALA A 106 -8.22 9.50 6.24
N TRP A 107 -7.05 9.51 5.61
CA TRP A 107 -6.90 10.01 4.26
C TRP A 107 -7.66 9.15 3.24
N ALA A 108 -7.60 7.83 3.38
CA ALA A 108 -8.35 6.91 2.53
C ALA A 108 -9.87 7.12 2.65
N ASP A 109 -10.37 7.40 3.87
CA ASP A 109 -11.79 7.65 4.14
C ASP A 109 -12.28 8.91 3.44
N VAL A 110 -11.55 10.02 3.58
CA VAL A 110 -11.93 11.31 2.97
C VAL A 110 -11.87 11.27 1.44
N HIS A 111 -10.83 10.64 0.89
CA HIS A 111 -10.56 10.67 -0.56
C HIS A 111 -11.06 9.45 -1.33
N GLY A 112 -11.73 8.50 -0.67
CA GLY A 112 -12.19 7.26 -1.32
C GLY A 112 -11.05 6.40 -1.87
N ALA A 113 -9.87 6.46 -1.25
CA ALA A 113 -8.69 5.72 -1.65
C ALA A 113 -8.66 4.32 -1.03
N VAL A 114 -7.73 3.48 -1.50
CA VAL A 114 -7.46 2.16 -0.92
C VAL A 114 -6.22 2.25 -0.04
N ALA A 115 -6.37 1.95 1.25
CA ALA A 115 -5.27 1.88 2.19
C ALA A 115 -4.49 0.58 2.02
N VAL A 116 -3.17 0.68 1.83
CA VAL A 116 -2.26 -0.46 1.74
C VAL A 116 -1.57 -0.63 3.10
N ILE A 117 -2.08 -1.52 3.91
CA ILE A 117 -1.66 -1.75 5.29
C ILE A 117 -1.43 -3.24 5.50
N ASP A 118 -0.26 -3.63 6.03
CA ASP A 118 0.05 -5.04 6.28
C ASP A 118 -0.31 -5.52 7.69
N ASP A 119 -0.62 -4.61 8.61
CA ASP A 119 -1.19 -4.99 9.90
C ASP A 119 -2.60 -5.54 9.76
N GLY A 120 -2.83 -6.75 10.30
CA GLY A 120 -4.10 -7.46 10.17
C GLY A 120 -5.24 -6.83 10.96
N ASP A 121 -4.92 -6.24 12.12
CA ASP A 121 -5.91 -5.61 12.99
C ASP A 121 -6.37 -4.28 12.40
N ALA A 122 -5.43 -3.46 11.90
CA ALA A 122 -5.73 -2.22 11.21
C ALA A 122 -6.60 -2.47 9.96
N ARG A 123 -6.27 -3.50 9.15
CA ARG A 123 -7.13 -3.89 8.01
C ARG A 123 -8.54 -4.32 8.42
N ARG A 124 -8.66 -5.08 9.52
CA ARG A 124 -9.96 -5.51 10.04
C ARG A 124 -10.80 -4.31 10.49
N ILE A 125 -10.18 -3.35 11.17
CA ILE A 125 -10.84 -2.11 11.57
C ILE A 125 -11.25 -1.31 10.34
N GLY A 126 -10.37 -1.06 9.38
CA GLY A 126 -10.70 -0.33 8.14
C GLY A 126 -11.90 -0.93 7.42
N ARG A 127 -11.93 -2.26 7.21
CA ARG A 127 -13.07 -2.95 6.59
C ARG A 127 -14.37 -2.80 7.37
N ARG A 128 -14.31 -2.86 8.71
CA ARG A 128 -15.49 -2.70 9.57
C ARG A 128 -16.17 -1.35 9.37
N TYR A 129 -15.40 -0.32 9.05
CA TYR A 129 -15.89 1.04 8.79
C TYR A 129 -16.05 1.37 7.31
N GLY A 130 -15.99 0.37 6.43
CA GLY A 130 -16.27 0.52 5.00
C GLY A 130 -15.12 1.05 4.14
N ILE A 131 -13.90 1.16 4.71
CA ILE A 131 -12.74 1.64 3.95
C ILE A 131 -12.20 0.52 3.07
N GLY A 132 -11.84 0.85 1.83
CA GLY A 132 -11.08 -0.02 0.95
C GLY A 132 -9.69 -0.25 1.53
N VAL A 133 -9.40 -1.48 1.97
CA VAL A 133 -8.08 -1.82 2.52
C VAL A 133 -7.56 -3.13 1.94
N CYS A 134 -6.27 -3.17 1.68
CA CYS A 134 -5.56 -4.38 1.27
C CYS A 134 -4.18 -4.46 1.94
N GLY A 135 -3.55 -5.62 1.87
CA GLY A 135 -2.13 -5.76 2.20
C GLY A 135 -1.27 -5.69 0.94
N SER A 136 0.03 -5.46 1.11
CA SER A 136 0.99 -5.41 0.00
C SER A 136 1.02 -6.72 -0.80
N LEU A 137 0.82 -7.88 -0.16
CA LEU A 137 0.71 -9.17 -0.86
C LEU A 137 -0.41 -9.21 -1.91
N ARG A 138 -1.52 -8.49 -1.68
CA ARG A 138 -2.59 -8.41 -2.67
C ARG A 138 -2.13 -7.67 -3.93
N ILE A 139 -1.37 -6.57 -3.77
CA ILE A 139 -0.82 -5.81 -4.90
C ILE A 139 0.12 -6.69 -5.73
N VAL A 140 0.97 -7.46 -5.04
CA VAL A 140 1.89 -8.41 -5.71
C VAL A 140 1.12 -9.53 -6.42
N ALA A 141 0.11 -10.12 -5.77
CA ALA A 141 -0.70 -11.18 -6.36
C ALA A 141 -1.50 -10.70 -7.58
N GLU A 142 -2.09 -9.50 -7.52
CA GLU A 142 -2.72 -8.87 -8.69
C GLU A 142 -1.76 -8.74 -9.88
N ALA A 143 -0.51 -8.31 -9.63
CA ALA A 143 0.48 -8.19 -10.69
C ALA A 143 0.79 -9.54 -11.37
N VAL A 144 0.78 -10.64 -10.60
CA VAL A 144 0.90 -12.00 -11.14
C VAL A 144 -0.35 -12.40 -11.92
N GLY A 145 -1.53 -12.25 -11.32
CA GLY A 145 -2.79 -12.65 -11.92
C GLY A 145 -3.10 -11.91 -13.23
N GLU A 146 -2.64 -10.67 -13.34
CA GLU A 146 -2.75 -9.84 -14.55
C GLU A 146 -1.61 -10.06 -15.57
N GLY A 147 -0.67 -10.96 -15.28
CA GLY A 147 0.48 -11.26 -16.16
C GLY A 147 1.49 -10.11 -16.28
N ARG A 148 1.47 -9.13 -15.36
CA ARG A 148 2.41 -8.00 -15.33
C ARG A 148 3.79 -8.37 -14.77
N THR A 149 3.85 -9.48 -14.05
CA THR A 149 5.08 -10.06 -13.52
C THR A 149 4.99 -11.57 -13.52
N THR A 150 6.15 -12.24 -13.35
CA THR A 150 6.20 -13.70 -13.24
C THR A 150 6.03 -14.16 -11.78
N GLU A 151 5.52 -15.38 -11.59
CA GLU A 151 5.44 -16.01 -10.28
C GLU A 151 6.80 -16.03 -9.56
N TYR A 152 7.89 -16.22 -10.31
CA TYR A 152 9.27 -16.23 -9.78
C TYR A 152 9.67 -14.86 -9.23
N VAL A 153 9.49 -13.79 -9.99
CA VAL A 153 9.86 -12.42 -9.56
C VAL A 153 9.04 -12.02 -8.33
N ALA A 154 7.73 -12.28 -8.34
CA ALA A 154 6.84 -11.98 -7.22
C ALA A 154 7.25 -12.74 -5.95
N THR A 155 7.55 -14.05 -6.07
CA THR A 155 7.98 -14.87 -4.93
C THR A 155 9.32 -14.39 -4.39
N THR A 156 10.30 -14.13 -5.25
CA THR A 156 11.63 -13.64 -4.84
C THR A 156 11.52 -12.28 -4.13
N PHE A 157 10.64 -11.40 -4.59
CA PHE A 157 10.37 -10.12 -3.93
C PHE A 157 9.82 -10.33 -2.51
N VAL A 158 8.78 -11.15 -2.36
CA VAL A 158 8.16 -11.43 -1.06
C VAL A 158 9.16 -12.09 -0.10
N ASP A 159 9.95 -13.04 -0.59
CA ASP A 159 10.99 -13.70 0.20
C ASP A 159 12.07 -12.71 0.68
N ALA A 160 12.45 -11.74 -0.16
CA ALA A 160 13.37 -10.68 0.23
C ALA A 160 12.81 -9.83 1.37
N LEU A 161 11.51 -9.47 1.32
CA LEU A 161 10.86 -8.73 2.40
C LEU A 161 10.78 -9.56 3.69
N ILE A 162 10.43 -10.84 3.61
CA ILE A 162 10.45 -11.76 4.76
C ILE A 162 11.86 -11.81 5.37
N GLY A 163 12.90 -11.85 4.54
CA GLY A 163 14.30 -11.84 4.97
C GLY A 163 14.69 -10.59 5.78
N THR A 164 13.99 -9.47 5.61
CA THR A 164 14.18 -8.25 6.42
C THR A 164 13.37 -8.24 7.73
N GLY A 165 12.62 -9.32 8.00
CA GLY A 165 11.77 -9.46 9.19
C GLY A 165 10.30 -9.12 8.97
N MET A 166 9.86 -8.92 7.71
CA MET A 166 8.45 -8.75 7.38
C MET A 166 7.66 -10.00 7.76
N ARG A 167 6.51 -9.80 8.41
CA ARG A 167 5.63 -10.91 8.82
C ARG A 167 4.46 -11.04 7.87
N TYR A 168 4.56 -12.00 6.97
CA TYR A 168 3.49 -12.35 6.06
C TYR A 168 2.78 -13.64 6.47
N PRO A 169 1.54 -13.86 6.01
CA PRO A 169 0.80 -15.11 6.29
C PRO A 169 1.33 -16.32 5.49
N CYS A 170 2.25 -16.12 4.56
CA CYS A 170 2.92 -17.17 3.80
C CYS A 170 4.38 -17.33 4.24
N GLN A 171 4.89 -18.55 4.14
CA GLN A 171 6.32 -18.84 4.35
C GLN A 171 7.14 -18.46 3.10
N PRO A 172 8.46 -18.31 3.20
CA PRO A 172 9.33 -18.15 2.05
C PRO A 172 9.08 -19.23 0.98
N GLY A 173 9.05 -18.83 -0.28
CA GLY A 173 8.73 -19.69 -1.41
C GLY A 173 7.25 -20.06 -1.57
N GLN A 174 6.37 -19.60 -0.68
CA GLN A 174 4.96 -20.03 -0.65
C GLN A 174 3.96 -18.95 -1.09
N LEU A 175 4.42 -17.84 -1.69
CA LEU A 175 3.53 -16.79 -2.16
C LEU A 175 2.42 -17.33 -3.08
N ILE A 176 2.79 -18.10 -4.10
CA ILE A 176 1.85 -18.54 -5.14
C ILE A 176 0.81 -19.54 -4.61
N PRO A 177 1.20 -20.63 -3.91
CA PRO A 177 0.23 -21.50 -3.26
C PRO A 177 -0.70 -20.74 -2.31
N TRP A 178 -0.17 -19.83 -1.50
CA TRP A 178 -0.95 -19.00 -0.61
C TRP A 178 -1.92 -18.08 -1.37
N ALA A 179 -1.49 -17.42 -2.42
CA ALA A 179 -2.33 -16.52 -3.21
C ALA A 179 -3.49 -17.28 -3.89
N LYS A 180 -3.22 -18.47 -4.45
CA LYS A 180 -4.25 -19.37 -5.00
C LYS A 180 -5.26 -19.81 -3.94
N GLN A 181 -4.79 -20.22 -2.75
CA GLN A 181 -5.66 -20.62 -1.64
C GLN A 181 -6.57 -19.47 -1.16
N ASN A 182 -6.12 -18.22 -1.28
CA ASN A 182 -6.88 -17.03 -0.90
C ASN A 182 -7.63 -16.38 -2.07
N SER A 183 -7.71 -17.03 -3.23
CA SER A 183 -8.40 -16.55 -4.44
C SER A 183 -7.94 -15.15 -4.89
N LEU A 184 -6.64 -14.91 -4.81
CA LEU A 184 -6.02 -13.67 -5.26
C LEU A 184 -5.46 -13.78 -6.69
N ILE A 185 -5.25 -15.02 -7.17
CA ILE A 185 -4.83 -15.38 -8.53
C ILE A 185 -5.48 -16.68 -8.93
#